data_c0cf82633e43a2c2ec19987175dcecd5
#
_entry.id   c0cf82633e43a2c2ec19987175dcecd5
#
_cell.length_a   1.000
_cell.length_b   1.000
_cell.length_c   1.000
_cell.angle_alpha   90.00
_cell.angle_beta   90.00
_cell.angle_gamma   90.00
#
_symmetry.space_group_name_H-M   'P 1'
#
loop_
_entity.id
_entity.type
_entity.pdbx_description
1 polymer ?
#
loop_
_entity_poly.entity_id
_entity_poly.type
_entity_poly.pdbx_seq_one_letter_code
_entity_poly.pdbx_strand_id
1 'polypeptide(L)'
;MIDLPTMYRLVNHIHPSVRIIFTGDPDQLPPIGCGKVLADIVLSKAIANTMLDIVKRQKGSTGIPEYSKLINQGIVPEKLSTGAIHFHETAKSDIAQACCELYQQSPENSRVMAPTKALVAEINKLTQEAVNPSGKRLEFEMHGERFFQNLRLNDAILFTQNHY
;
A
#
# COMPACT_ATOMS: atom_id res chain seq x y z
N MET A 1 -1.27 -7.23 10.19
CA MET A 1 -0.21 -6.65 11.05
C MET A 1 -0.67 -6.80 12.48
N ILE A 2 0.11 -7.52 13.33
CA ILE A 2 -0.22 -7.78 14.73
C ILE A 2 0.66 -6.89 15.59
N ASP A 3 0.06 -6.03 16.41
CA ASP A 3 0.74 -5.21 17.40
C ASP A 3 0.94 -5.96 18.72
N LEU A 4 1.71 -5.40 19.64
CA LEU A 4 2.04 -6.04 20.91
C LEU A 4 0.79 -6.33 21.79
N PRO A 5 -0.19 -5.41 21.93
CA PRO A 5 -1.41 -5.71 22.68
C PRO A 5 -2.23 -6.84 22.10
N THR A 6 -2.33 -6.91 20.77
CA THR A 6 -3.04 -7.99 20.07
C THR A 6 -2.33 -9.32 20.26
N MET A 7 -1.00 -9.32 20.15
CA MET A 7 -0.19 -10.52 20.38
C MET A 7 -0.31 -11.02 21.83
N TYR A 8 -0.26 -10.11 22.80
CA TYR A 8 -0.46 -10.44 24.20
C TYR A 8 -1.81 -11.13 24.45
N ARG A 9 -2.90 -10.57 23.91
CA ARG A 9 -4.23 -11.18 24.00
C ARG A 9 -4.26 -12.54 23.35
N LEU A 10 -3.70 -12.68 22.15
CA LEU A 10 -3.65 -13.95 21.43
C LEU A 10 -2.97 -15.03 22.26
N VAL A 11 -1.76 -14.78 22.75
CA VAL A 11 -0.99 -15.75 23.52
C VAL A 11 -1.69 -16.15 24.82
N ASN A 12 -2.35 -15.22 25.51
CA ASN A 12 -3.07 -15.51 26.76
C ASN A 12 -4.39 -16.29 26.58
N HIS A 13 -4.94 -16.32 25.35
CA HIS A 13 -6.21 -17.01 25.08
C HIS A 13 -6.03 -18.33 24.33
N ILE A 14 -4.85 -18.58 23.79
CA ILE A 14 -4.57 -19.85 23.10
C ILE A 14 -4.19 -20.93 24.10
N HIS A 15 -4.80 -22.10 23.92
CA HIS A 15 -4.45 -23.26 24.74
C HIS A 15 -2.99 -23.70 24.48
N PRO A 16 -2.20 -24.08 25.50
CA PRO A 16 -0.78 -24.44 25.36
C PRO A 16 -0.49 -25.57 24.36
N SER A 17 -1.47 -26.40 24.05
CA SER A 17 -1.32 -27.50 23.06
C SER A 17 -1.42 -27.02 21.60
N VAL A 18 -1.81 -25.75 21.36
CA VAL A 18 -1.98 -25.21 20.02
C VAL A 18 -0.62 -24.82 19.44
N ARG A 19 -0.31 -25.32 18.25
CA ARG A 19 0.86 -24.89 17.50
C ARG A 19 0.52 -23.64 16.69
N ILE A 20 1.34 -22.60 16.84
CA ILE A 20 1.18 -21.34 16.13
C ILE A 20 2.26 -21.26 15.05
N ILE A 21 1.87 -20.89 13.84
CA ILE A 21 2.79 -20.57 12.74
C ILE A 21 2.56 -19.11 12.36
N PHE A 22 3.61 -18.30 12.45
CA PHE A 22 3.59 -16.92 12.00
C PHE A 22 4.15 -16.83 10.58
N THR A 23 3.43 -16.15 9.69
CA THR A 23 3.89 -15.84 8.34
C THR A 23 3.80 -14.34 8.12
N GLY A 24 4.80 -13.76 7.47
CA GLY A 24 4.81 -12.33 7.19
C GLY A 24 6.19 -11.87 6.72
N ASP A 25 6.35 -10.58 6.64
CA ASP A 25 7.57 -9.94 6.19
C ASP A 25 7.97 -8.88 7.23
N PRO A 26 9.11 -9.05 7.93
CA PRO A 26 9.55 -8.13 8.97
C PRO A 26 9.96 -6.75 8.42
N ASP A 27 10.27 -6.68 7.12
CA ASP A 27 10.74 -5.47 6.45
C ASP A 27 9.58 -4.62 5.88
N GLN A 28 8.34 -5.16 5.90
CA GLN A 28 7.15 -4.38 5.55
C GLN A 28 6.77 -3.40 6.66
N LEU A 29 5.83 -2.49 6.34
CA LEU A 29 5.34 -1.48 7.27
C LEU A 29 4.92 -2.13 8.61
N PRO A 30 5.37 -1.57 9.74
CA PRO A 30 4.99 -2.06 11.05
C PRO A 30 3.48 -1.84 11.33
N PRO A 31 2.92 -2.50 12.34
CA PRO A 31 1.59 -2.19 12.85
C PRO A 31 1.45 -0.71 13.23
N ILE A 32 0.23 -0.16 13.11
CA ILE A 32 -0.08 1.20 13.60
C ILE A 32 -0.01 1.25 15.12
N GLY A 33 -0.37 0.15 15.81
CA GLY A 33 -0.21 -0.02 17.25
C GLY A 33 1.24 -0.22 17.66
N CYS A 34 1.51 -0.23 18.96
CA CYS A 34 2.87 -0.36 19.49
C CYS A 34 3.46 -1.76 19.26
N GLY A 35 4.78 -1.79 19.04
CA GLY A 35 5.58 -3.00 18.89
C GLY A 35 5.70 -3.51 17.45
N LYS A 36 6.83 -4.17 17.17
CA LYS A 36 7.15 -4.82 15.89
C LYS A 36 7.26 -6.32 16.08
N VAL A 37 6.18 -6.94 16.57
CA VAL A 37 6.17 -8.34 17.08
C VAL A 37 6.87 -9.33 16.14
N LEU A 38 6.56 -9.32 14.83
CA LEU A 38 7.19 -10.25 13.90
C LEU A 38 8.70 -10.00 13.76
N ALA A 39 9.11 -8.74 13.63
CA ALA A 39 10.51 -8.38 13.53
C ALA A 39 11.27 -8.76 14.81
N ASP A 40 10.68 -8.50 15.99
CA ASP A 40 11.28 -8.83 17.28
C ASP A 40 11.44 -10.35 17.45
N ILE A 41 10.44 -11.15 17.04
CA ILE A 41 10.50 -12.62 17.05
C ILE A 41 11.64 -13.11 16.15
N VAL A 42 11.74 -12.58 14.93
CA VAL A 42 12.80 -12.98 13.98
C VAL A 42 14.19 -12.60 14.50
N LEU A 43 14.33 -11.38 15.02
CA LEU A 43 15.61 -10.87 15.55
C LEU A 43 16.06 -11.61 16.82
N SER A 44 15.12 -12.00 17.68
CA SER A 44 15.44 -12.69 18.95
C SER A 44 16.06 -14.08 18.73
N LYS A 45 15.79 -14.70 17.57
CA LYS A 45 16.17 -16.09 17.26
C LYS A 45 15.70 -17.13 18.29
N ALA A 46 14.79 -16.74 19.19
CA ALA A 46 14.25 -17.63 20.22
C ALA A 46 13.31 -18.69 19.65
N ILE A 47 12.74 -18.45 18.48
CA ILE A 47 11.83 -19.37 17.78
C ILE A 47 12.46 -19.72 16.43
N ALA A 48 12.36 -21.01 16.07
CA ALA A 48 12.81 -21.46 14.75
C ALA A 48 12.08 -20.69 13.64
N ASN A 49 12.84 -20.17 12.68
CA ASN A 49 12.29 -19.45 11.56
C ASN A 49 12.96 -19.84 10.25
N THR A 50 12.25 -19.63 9.15
CA THR A 50 12.75 -19.82 7.80
C THR A 50 12.55 -18.51 7.03
N MET A 51 13.62 -17.94 6.52
CA MET A 51 13.59 -16.75 5.68
C MET A 51 13.50 -17.16 4.21
N LEU A 52 12.55 -16.55 3.49
CA LEU A 52 12.43 -16.69 2.05
C LEU A 52 13.10 -15.46 1.41
N ASP A 53 14.25 -15.68 0.77
CA ASP A 53 15.13 -14.62 0.22
C ASP A 53 15.01 -14.44 -1.30
N ILE A 54 14.27 -15.35 -1.97
CA ILE A 54 14.11 -15.32 -3.43
C ILE A 54 12.81 -14.62 -3.82
N VAL A 55 12.94 -13.45 -4.45
CA VAL A 55 11.79 -12.72 -4.99
C VAL A 55 11.33 -13.36 -6.30
N LYS A 56 10.12 -13.93 -6.30
CA LYS A 56 9.50 -14.58 -7.49
C LYS A 56 8.45 -13.70 -8.19
N ARG A 57 8.09 -12.56 -7.61
CA ARG A 57 6.98 -11.73 -8.10
C ARG A 57 7.26 -11.06 -9.45
N GLN A 58 8.52 -10.79 -9.74
CA GLN A 58 8.92 -10.11 -10.97
C GLN A 58 9.64 -11.08 -11.89
N LYS A 59 9.14 -11.17 -13.14
CA LYS A 59 9.83 -11.92 -14.20
C LYS A 59 10.87 -11.00 -14.85
N GLY A 60 12.14 -11.35 -14.72
CA GLY A 60 13.25 -10.59 -15.28
C GLY A 60 13.88 -9.60 -14.30
N SER A 61 15.03 -9.05 -14.68
CA SER A 61 15.74 -8.05 -13.88
C SER A 61 15.15 -6.66 -14.13
N THR A 62 14.21 -6.24 -13.27
CA THR A 62 13.63 -4.88 -13.31
C THR A 62 14.43 -3.87 -12.50
N GLY A 63 15.37 -4.33 -11.67
CA GLY A 63 16.11 -3.51 -10.72
C GLY A 63 15.30 -3.09 -9.48
N ILE A 64 13.98 -3.36 -9.45
CA ILE A 64 13.11 -2.96 -8.35
C ILE A 64 13.46 -3.65 -7.02
N PRO A 65 13.72 -4.97 -6.97
CA PRO A 65 14.08 -5.64 -5.71
C PRO A 65 15.38 -5.11 -5.13
N GLU A 66 16.39 -4.91 -5.97
CA GLU A 66 17.72 -4.40 -5.56
C GLU A 66 17.59 -2.96 -5.03
N TYR A 67 16.85 -2.12 -5.74
CA TYR A 67 16.57 -0.74 -5.33
C TYR A 67 15.82 -0.69 -4.00
N SER A 68 14.79 -1.51 -3.85
CA SER A 68 14.01 -1.60 -2.61
C SER A 68 14.86 -2.06 -1.43
N LYS A 69 15.80 -2.98 -1.66
CA LYS A 69 16.72 -3.46 -0.63
C LYS A 69 17.66 -2.36 -0.14
N LEU A 70 18.18 -1.53 -1.05
CA LEU A 70 19.00 -0.37 -0.66
C LEU A 70 18.21 0.61 0.22
N ILE A 71 16.98 0.96 -0.19
CA ILE A 71 16.13 1.84 0.59
C ILE A 71 15.82 1.25 1.98
N ASN A 72 15.53 -0.05 2.06
CA ASN A 72 15.26 -0.72 3.34
C ASN A 72 16.48 -0.70 4.27
N GLN A 73 17.68 -0.72 3.73
CA GLN A 73 18.94 -0.58 4.47
C GLN A 73 19.28 0.88 4.83
N GLY A 74 18.45 1.85 4.43
CA GLY A 74 18.70 3.28 4.63
C GLY A 74 19.77 3.85 3.69
N ILE A 75 20.10 3.12 2.61
CA ILE A 75 21.09 3.54 1.63
C ILE A 75 20.37 4.28 0.49
N VAL A 76 20.78 5.52 0.22
CA VAL A 76 20.31 6.27 -0.95
C VAL A 76 21.04 5.73 -2.18
N PRO A 77 20.30 5.25 -3.21
CA PRO A 77 20.94 4.78 -4.45
C PRO A 77 21.71 5.92 -5.14
N GLU A 78 22.87 5.62 -5.71
CA GLU A 78 23.67 6.60 -6.46
C GLU A 78 22.90 7.19 -7.65
N LYS A 79 22.07 6.35 -8.30
CA LYS A 79 21.18 6.76 -9.38
C LYS A 79 19.74 6.60 -8.91
N LEU A 80 19.04 7.72 -8.78
CA LEU A 80 17.62 7.73 -8.39
C LEU A 80 16.71 7.15 -9.47
N SER A 81 17.09 7.25 -10.74
CA SER A 81 16.41 6.60 -11.87
C SER A 81 17.31 5.50 -12.44
N THR A 82 16.80 4.26 -12.53
CA THR A 82 17.53 3.12 -13.09
C THR A 82 16.58 2.01 -13.55
N GLY A 83 16.82 1.45 -14.72
CA GLY A 83 15.99 0.37 -15.27
C GLY A 83 14.52 0.76 -15.38
N ALA A 84 13.65 0.06 -14.67
CA ALA A 84 12.21 0.32 -14.64
C ALA A 84 11.78 1.37 -13.59
N ILE A 85 12.75 1.99 -12.90
CA ILE A 85 12.49 2.98 -11.86
C ILE A 85 12.78 4.36 -12.42
N HIS A 86 11.78 5.24 -12.34
CA HIS A 86 11.88 6.64 -12.74
C HIS A 86 11.62 7.54 -11.53
N PHE A 87 12.62 8.32 -11.16
CA PHE A 87 12.51 9.32 -10.11
C PHE A 87 12.17 10.67 -10.74
N HIS A 88 11.11 11.30 -10.25
CA HIS A 88 10.69 12.63 -10.65
C HIS A 88 10.79 13.59 -9.46
N GLU A 89 11.71 14.52 -9.51
CA GLU A 89 11.78 15.60 -8.55
C GLU A 89 10.62 16.57 -8.82
N THR A 90 9.80 16.82 -7.80
CA THR A 90 8.58 17.62 -7.95
C THR A 90 8.36 18.44 -6.69
N ALA A 91 7.97 19.71 -6.84
CA ALA A 91 7.59 20.53 -5.70
C ALA A 91 6.36 19.95 -5.00
N LYS A 92 6.27 20.11 -3.68
CA LYS A 92 5.17 19.55 -2.88
C LYS A 92 3.78 19.98 -3.38
N SER A 93 3.65 21.23 -3.87
CA SER A 93 2.43 21.78 -4.45
C SER A 93 1.99 21.05 -5.73
N ASP A 94 2.92 20.46 -6.47
CA ASP A 94 2.70 19.96 -7.82
C ASP A 94 2.61 18.41 -7.87
N ILE A 95 2.82 17.76 -6.73
CA ILE A 95 2.82 16.28 -6.65
C ILE A 95 1.51 15.69 -7.18
N ALA A 96 0.36 16.24 -6.77
CA ALA A 96 -0.94 15.71 -7.17
C ALA A 96 -1.14 15.83 -8.69
N GLN A 97 -0.75 16.96 -9.27
CA GLN A 97 -0.83 17.19 -10.71
C GLN A 97 0.12 16.25 -11.47
N ALA A 98 1.37 16.12 -11.04
CA ALA A 98 2.35 15.23 -11.66
C ALA A 98 1.89 13.75 -11.59
N CYS A 99 1.31 13.32 -10.49
CA CYS A 99 0.71 11.98 -10.36
C CYS A 99 -0.45 11.78 -11.34
N CYS A 100 -1.31 12.78 -11.51
CA CYS A 100 -2.42 12.75 -12.46
C CYS A 100 -1.91 12.61 -13.90
N GLU A 101 -0.92 13.37 -14.30
CA GLU A 101 -0.33 13.34 -15.65
C GLU A 101 0.32 11.98 -15.96
N LEU A 102 1.05 11.41 -15.00
CA LEU A 102 1.61 10.05 -15.13
C LEU A 102 0.53 8.99 -15.23
N TYR A 103 -0.53 9.09 -14.43
CA TYR A 103 -1.64 8.15 -14.47
C TYR A 103 -2.38 8.17 -15.81
N GLN A 104 -2.58 9.35 -16.40
CA GLN A 104 -3.25 9.50 -17.70
C GLN A 104 -2.54 8.78 -18.85
N GLN A 105 -1.23 8.52 -18.75
CA GLN A 105 -0.49 7.81 -19.78
C GLN A 105 -0.89 6.35 -19.91
N SER A 106 -1.33 5.71 -18.82
CA SER A 106 -1.78 4.31 -18.80
C SER A 106 -2.73 4.01 -17.64
N PRO A 107 -3.97 4.51 -17.64
CA PRO A 107 -4.87 4.40 -16.49
C PRO A 107 -5.19 2.96 -16.09
N GLU A 108 -5.34 2.07 -17.07
CA GLU A 108 -5.72 0.67 -16.83
C GLU A 108 -4.60 -0.13 -16.15
N ASN A 109 -3.33 0.20 -16.42
CA ASN A 109 -2.16 -0.51 -15.93
C ASN A 109 -1.44 0.20 -14.79
N SER A 110 -1.92 1.38 -14.38
CA SER A 110 -1.28 2.20 -13.35
C SER A 110 -2.04 2.16 -12.03
N ARG A 111 -1.29 2.33 -10.94
CA ARG A 111 -1.85 2.57 -9.61
C ARG A 111 -1.00 3.63 -8.93
N VAL A 112 -1.66 4.61 -8.33
CA VAL A 112 -1.00 5.68 -7.58
C VAL A 112 -1.16 5.40 -6.09
N MET A 113 -0.08 5.52 -5.35
CA MET A 113 -0.08 5.43 -3.89
C MET A 113 0.45 6.74 -3.31
N ALA A 114 -0.18 7.21 -2.24
CA ALA A 114 0.25 8.42 -1.56
C ALA A 114 0.24 8.22 -0.03
N PRO A 115 1.11 8.92 0.71
CA PRO A 115 1.31 8.69 2.14
C PRO A 115 0.17 9.24 3.01
N THR A 116 -0.65 10.15 2.51
CA THR A 116 -1.72 10.78 3.29
C THR A 116 -3.07 10.71 2.59
N LYS A 117 -4.15 10.61 3.38
CA LYS A 117 -5.52 10.62 2.86
C LYS A 117 -5.86 11.92 2.11
N ALA A 118 -5.33 13.05 2.56
CA ALA A 118 -5.54 14.33 1.90
C ALA A 118 -4.98 14.34 0.48
N LEU A 119 -3.72 13.89 0.31
CA LEU A 119 -3.10 13.81 -1.01
C LEU A 119 -3.80 12.78 -1.92
N VAL A 120 -4.25 11.63 -1.36
CA VAL A 120 -5.06 10.66 -2.11
C VAL A 120 -6.35 11.30 -2.62
N ALA A 121 -7.05 12.07 -1.78
CA ALA A 121 -8.29 12.72 -2.17
C ALA A 121 -8.07 13.78 -3.28
N GLU A 122 -6.99 14.54 -3.19
CA GLU A 122 -6.60 15.53 -4.20
C GLU A 122 -6.26 14.87 -5.54
N ILE A 123 -5.41 13.84 -5.53
CA ILE A 123 -5.06 13.07 -6.74
C ILE A 123 -6.32 12.46 -7.36
N ASN A 124 -7.19 11.82 -6.56
CA ASN A 124 -8.42 11.22 -7.06
C ASN A 124 -9.33 12.25 -7.75
N LYS A 125 -9.45 13.44 -7.17
CA LYS A 125 -10.25 14.52 -7.75
C LYS A 125 -9.70 14.96 -9.11
N LEU A 126 -8.41 15.28 -9.17
CA LEU A 126 -7.75 15.69 -10.42
C LEU A 126 -7.82 14.59 -11.48
N THR A 127 -7.55 13.36 -11.10
CA THR A 127 -7.58 12.21 -12.00
C THR A 127 -8.98 11.95 -12.55
N GLN A 128 -10.03 12.02 -11.69
CA GLN A 128 -11.41 11.85 -12.13
C GLN A 128 -11.81 12.94 -13.15
N GLU A 129 -11.45 14.20 -12.88
CA GLU A 129 -11.73 15.31 -13.78
C GLU A 129 -11.00 15.16 -15.12
N ALA A 130 -9.80 14.58 -15.12
CA ALA A 130 -8.98 14.41 -16.32
C ALA A 130 -9.36 13.18 -17.14
N VAL A 131 -9.67 12.04 -16.49
CA VAL A 131 -9.93 10.76 -17.17
C VAL A 131 -11.41 10.54 -17.45
N ASN A 132 -12.30 11.04 -16.58
CA ASN A 132 -13.74 10.83 -16.68
C ASN A 132 -14.55 12.14 -16.47
N PRO A 133 -14.29 13.22 -17.26
CA PRO A 133 -14.91 14.53 -17.05
C PRO A 133 -16.43 14.51 -17.24
N SER A 134 -16.92 13.68 -18.17
CA SER A 134 -18.33 13.62 -18.57
C SER A 134 -19.10 12.46 -17.94
N GLY A 135 -18.49 11.69 -17.06
CA GLY A 135 -19.14 10.58 -16.39
C GLY A 135 -20.38 11.03 -15.59
N LYS A 136 -21.51 10.33 -15.75
CA LYS A 136 -22.73 10.62 -15.00
C LYS A 136 -22.46 10.37 -13.51
N ARG A 137 -22.76 11.35 -12.65
CA ARG A 137 -22.69 11.18 -11.19
C ARG A 137 -23.61 10.07 -10.73
N LEU A 138 -23.13 9.27 -9.80
CA LEU A 138 -23.93 8.22 -9.17
C LEU A 138 -24.72 8.82 -8.00
N GLU A 139 -26.01 8.57 -8.03
CA GLU A 139 -26.96 8.91 -6.95
C GLU A 139 -27.36 7.61 -6.26
N PHE A 140 -27.35 7.61 -4.94
CA PHE A 140 -27.77 6.49 -4.13
C PHE A 140 -28.95 6.93 -3.26
N GLU A 141 -29.97 6.09 -3.19
CA GLU A 141 -31.05 6.25 -2.25
C GLU A 141 -30.91 5.22 -1.13
N MET A 142 -30.89 5.68 0.12
CA MET A 142 -30.83 4.84 1.29
C MET A 142 -31.78 5.38 2.36
N HIS A 143 -32.71 4.54 2.81
CA HIS A 143 -33.76 4.92 3.79
C HIS A 143 -34.65 6.11 3.36
N GLY A 144 -34.88 6.28 2.05
CA GLY A 144 -35.69 7.36 1.50
C GLY A 144 -34.96 8.70 1.34
N GLU A 145 -33.67 8.76 1.67
CA GLU A 145 -32.81 9.92 1.46
C GLU A 145 -31.86 9.71 0.29
N ARG A 146 -31.70 10.76 -0.52
CA ARG A 146 -30.74 10.71 -1.64
C ARG A 146 -29.36 11.15 -1.19
N PHE A 147 -28.38 10.29 -1.42
CA PHE A 147 -26.97 10.56 -1.17
C PHE A 147 -26.24 10.77 -2.48
N PHE A 148 -25.48 11.84 -2.57
CA PHE A 148 -24.59 12.11 -3.69
C PHE A 148 -23.17 11.76 -3.27
N GLN A 149 -22.57 10.81 -3.95
CA GLN A 149 -21.14 10.57 -3.82
C GLN A 149 -20.41 11.23 -5.01
N ASN A 150 -19.13 11.58 -4.80
CA ASN A 150 -18.29 12.10 -5.88
C ASN A 150 -17.83 11.00 -6.85
N LEU A 151 -18.62 9.94 -7.00
CA LEU A 151 -18.39 8.86 -7.95
C LEU A 151 -19.16 9.11 -9.24
N ARG A 152 -18.52 8.82 -10.35
CA ARG A 152 -19.12 8.87 -11.68
C ARG A 152 -19.19 7.46 -12.28
N LEU A 153 -20.15 7.25 -13.15
CA LEU A 153 -20.23 6.00 -13.92
C LEU A 153 -18.91 5.80 -14.68
N ASN A 154 -18.35 4.59 -14.64
CA ASN A 154 -17.04 4.20 -15.18
C ASN A 154 -15.81 4.69 -14.40
N ASP A 155 -15.97 5.24 -13.21
CA ASP A 155 -14.83 5.47 -12.33
C ASP A 155 -14.22 4.13 -11.88
N ALA A 156 -12.89 4.06 -11.85
CA ALA A 156 -12.19 2.94 -11.21
C ALA A 156 -12.34 3.05 -9.69
N ILE A 157 -12.81 1.98 -9.06
CA ILE A 157 -13.04 1.96 -7.61
C ILE A 157 -12.23 0.88 -6.91
N LEU A 158 -11.86 1.14 -5.66
CA LEU A 158 -11.23 0.19 -4.76
C LEU A 158 -12.08 0.04 -3.50
N PHE A 159 -12.53 -1.19 -3.22
CA PHE A 159 -13.19 -1.49 -1.96
C PHE A 159 -12.17 -1.54 -0.82
N THR A 160 -12.38 -0.76 0.23
CA THR A 160 -11.50 -0.68 1.39
C THR A 160 -11.90 -1.61 2.53
N GLN A 161 -13.10 -2.22 2.44
CA GLN A 161 -13.62 -3.18 3.40
C GLN A 161 -14.21 -4.38 2.66
N ASN A 162 -14.01 -5.57 3.23
CA ASN A 162 -14.67 -6.77 2.74
C ASN A 162 -16.08 -6.84 3.33
N HIS A 163 -17.08 -7.02 2.49
CA HIS A 163 -18.42 -7.45 2.88
C HIS A 163 -18.55 -8.92 2.55
N TYR A 164 -18.60 -9.74 3.59
CA TYR A 164 -18.89 -11.18 3.49
C TYR A 164 -20.39 -11.43 3.64
#